data_ec0dee6a5dc3824a80b67219b5478a68
#
_entry.id   ec0dee6a5dc3824a80b67219b5478a68
#
_cell.length_a   1.000
_cell.length_b   1.000
_cell.length_c   1.000
_cell.angle_alpha   90.00
_cell.angle_beta   90.00
_cell.angle_gamma   90.00
#
_symmetry.space_group_name_H-M   'P 1'
#
loop_
_entity.id
_entity.type
_entity.pdbx_description
1 polymer ?
#
loop_
_entity_poly.entity_id
_entity_poly.type
_entity_poly.pdbx_seq_one_letter_code
_entity_poly.pdbx_strand_id
1 'polypeptide(L)'
;ESEELLLRTAVFHYLLGYIHPFYDGNGRLNRFISSCMMAKELEPVSGYRLSYTIKENLGDYNNAFKVCNRPQNKGDLTPFVEMFISVIEKSMSALRDALEKRSALLTHYSLNIGSLPDADSEIIYELYSVLIQARLFSENGVEYRFLVYERAAAGRAGESSY
;
A
#
# COMPACT_ATOMS: atom_id res chain seq x y z
N GLU A 1 16.78 16.66 -1.68
CA GLU A 1 17.11 15.19 -1.66
C GLU A 1 15.91 14.33 -2.11
N SER A 2 14.69 14.52 -1.57
CA SER A 2 13.51 13.72 -1.96
C SER A 2 13.02 13.98 -3.39
N GLU A 3 13.05 15.22 -3.85
CA GLU A 3 12.68 15.58 -5.23
C GLU A 3 13.62 14.96 -6.25
N GLU A 4 14.91 14.96 -5.95
CA GLU A 4 15.93 14.32 -6.79
C GLU A 4 15.73 12.79 -6.85
N LEU A 5 15.34 12.16 -5.75
CA LEU A 5 15.02 10.74 -5.73
C LEU A 5 13.86 10.41 -6.67
N LEU A 6 12.76 11.17 -6.58
CA LEU A 6 11.57 10.93 -7.41
C LEU A 6 11.91 11.08 -8.90
N LEU A 7 12.66 12.12 -9.25
CA LEU A 7 13.11 12.34 -10.62
C LEU A 7 14.02 11.20 -11.10
N ARG A 8 15.01 10.82 -10.32
CA ARG A 8 15.93 9.71 -10.66
C ARG A 8 15.18 8.39 -10.82
N THR A 9 14.22 8.11 -9.94
CA THR A 9 13.41 6.89 -10.02
C THR A 9 12.52 6.90 -11.26
N ALA A 10 11.90 8.03 -11.61
CA ALA A 10 11.08 8.17 -12.81
C ALA A 10 11.91 7.98 -14.09
N VAL A 11 13.07 8.63 -14.19
CA VAL A 11 13.97 8.51 -15.34
C VAL A 11 14.50 7.08 -15.46
N PHE A 12 14.94 6.47 -14.36
CA PHE A 12 15.36 5.07 -14.33
C PHE A 12 14.24 4.13 -14.80
N HIS A 13 13.05 4.34 -14.29
CA HIS A 13 11.88 3.52 -14.64
C HIS A 13 11.55 3.60 -16.12
N TYR A 14 11.58 4.83 -16.69
CA TYR A 14 11.39 5.02 -18.13
C TYR A 14 12.48 4.32 -18.94
N LEU A 15 13.75 4.56 -18.62
CA LEU A 15 14.88 4.02 -19.38
C LEU A 15 14.91 2.49 -19.37
N LEU A 16 14.67 1.86 -18.20
CA LEU A 16 14.62 0.40 -18.13
C LEU A 16 13.44 -0.18 -18.93
N GLY A 17 12.30 0.50 -18.91
CA GLY A 17 11.13 0.13 -19.72
C GLY A 17 11.37 0.32 -21.22
N TYR A 18 12.10 1.38 -21.62
CA TYR A 18 12.47 1.68 -23.01
C TYR A 18 13.51 0.72 -23.57
N ILE A 19 14.58 0.45 -22.82
CA ILE A 19 15.67 -0.46 -23.25
C ILE A 19 15.16 -1.90 -23.34
N HIS A 20 14.25 -2.30 -22.45
CA HIS A 20 13.60 -3.62 -22.44
C HIS A 20 14.60 -4.80 -22.52
N PRO A 21 15.59 -4.89 -21.61
CA PRO A 21 16.78 -5.72 -21.81
C PRO A 21 16.55 -7.22 -21.73
N PHE A 22 15.40 -7.67 -21.19
CA PHE A 22 15.10 -9.08 -21.00
C PHE A 22 14.01 -9.59 -21.94
N TYR A 23 14.03 -10.87 -22.25
CA TYR A 23 13.03 -11.49 -23.09
C TYR A 23 11.62 -11.46 -22.48
N ASP A 24 11.53 -11.65 -21.16
CA ASP A 24 10.28 -11.51 -20.38
C ASP A 24 10.57 -10.92 -18.99
N GLY A 25 9.53 -10.43 -18.33
CA GLY A 25 9.58 -9.94 -16.96
C GLY A 25 10.04 -8.50 -16.79
N ASN A 26 10.36 -7.76 -17.86
CA ASN A 26 10.85 -6.38 -17.78
C ASN A 26 9.94 -5.48 -16.94
N GLY A 27 8.62 -5.53 -17.14
CA GLY A 27 7.68 -4.70 -16.38
C GLY A 27 7.62 -5.07 -14.89
N ARG A 28 7.76 -6.34 -14.55
CA ARG A 28 7.82 -6.81 -13.14
C ARG A 28 9.10 -6.35 -12.47
N LEU A 29 10.23 -6.57 -13.13
CA LEU A 29 11.54 -6.16 -12.65
C LEU A 29 11.62 -4.63 -12.48
N ASN A 30 11.13 -3.87 -13.46
CA ASN A 30 11.14 -2.41 -13.43
C ASN A 30 10.36 -1.89 -12.21
N ARG A 31 9.14 -2.37 -12.00
CA ARG A 31 8.34 -2.00 -10.82
C ARG A 31 9.01 -2.43 -9.51
N PHE A 32 9.60 -3.62 -9.47
CA PHE A 32 10.30 -4.11 -8.29
C PHE A 32 11.49 -3.21 -7.92
N ILE A 33 12.38 -2.91 -8.88
CA ILE A 33 13.56 -2.06 -8.61
C ILE A 33 13.11 -0.65 -8.19
N SER A 34 12.13 -0.06 -8.88
CA SER A 34 11.61 1.27 -8.52
C SER A 34 10.98 1.28 -7.12
N SER A 35 10.29 0.20 -6.74
CA SER A 35 9.77 0.01 -5.38
C SER A 35 10.89 -0.08 -4.34
N CYS A 36 11.98 -0.79 -4.65
CA CYS A 36 13.17 -0.87 -3.77
C CYS A 36 13.87 0.50 -3.62
N MET A 37 13.99 1.26 -4.72
CA MET A 37 14.58 2.61 -4.66
C MET A 37 13.76 3.52 -3.74
N MET A 38 12.45 3.50 -3.87
CA MET A 38 11.57 4.29 -3.00
C MET A 38 11.57 3.82 -1.55
N ALA A 39 11.54 2.49 -1.32
CA ALA A 39 11.54 1.93 0.02
C ALA A 39 12.84 2.20 0.80
N LYS A 40 13.95 2.33 0.09
CA LYS A 40 15.26 2.61 0.70
C LYS A 40 15.38 4.05 1.20
N GLU A 41 14.83 5.00 0.47
CA GLU A 41 15.03 6.45 0.72
C GLU A 41 13.83 7.09 1.44
N LEU A 42 12.66 6.47 1.33
CA LEU A 42 11.45 6.86 2.05
C LEU A 42 11.18 5.81 3.14
N GLU A 43 9.93 5.38 3.25
CA GLU A 43 9.53 4.31 4.15
C GLU A 43 9.28 3.00 3.36
N PRO A 44 9.66 1.82 3.88
CA PRO A 44 9.49 0.54 3.19
C PRO A 44 8.07 0.31 2.67
N VAL A 45 7.07 0.76 3.42
CA VAL A 45 5.65 0.63 3.09
C VAL A 45 5.25 1.41 1.84
N SER A 46 5.95 2.51 1.53
CA SER A 46 5.69 3.32 0.34
C SER A 46 6.08 2.60 -0.95
N GLY A 47 7.15 1.79 -0.93
CA GLY A 47 7.58 0.99 -2.07
C GLY A 47 6.57 -0.10 -2.45
N TYR A 48 5.94 -0.76 -1.47
CA TYR A 48 5.02 -1.87 -1.75
C TYR A 48 3.78 -1.47 -2.57
N ARG A 49 3.29 -0.24 -2.41
CA ARG A 49 2.09 0.23 -3.10
C ARG A 49 2.34 0.70 -4.53
N LEU A 50 3.58 1.09 -4.87
CA LEU A 50 3.90 1.63 -6.19
C LEU A 50 3.48 0.69 -7.32
N SER A 51 3.83 -0.60 -7.20
CA SER A 51 3.50 -1.60 -8.23
C SER A 51 1.99 -1.77 -8.43
N TYR A 52 1.22 -1.72 -7.36
CA TYR A 52 -0.24 -1.79 -7.39
C TYR A 52 -0.83 -0.55 -8.05
N THR A 53 -0.39 0.64 -7.64
CA THR A 53 -0.89 1.91 -8.19
C THR A 53 -0.57 2.09 -9.67
N ILE A 54 0.61 1.66 -10.12
CA ILE A 54 0.94 1.63 -11.57
C ILE A 54 -0.04 0.73 -12.32
N LYS A 55 -0.37 -0.44 -11.77
CA LYS A 55 -1.33 -1.37 -12.39
C LYS A 55 -2.73 -0.75 -12.51
N GLU A 56 -3.18 -0.03 -11.52
CA GLU A 56 -4.48 0.67 -11.55
C GLU A 56 -4.50 1.84 -12.55
N ASN A 57 -3.35 2.45 -12.82
CA ASN A 57 -3.20 3.56 -13.76
C ASN A 57 -2.49 3.14 -15.08
N LEU A 58 -2.66 1.89 -15.51
CA LEU A 58 -1.94 1.31 -16.65
C LEU A 58 -2.21 2.04 -17.98
N GLY A 59 -3.40 2.61 -18.14
CA GLY A 59 -3.76 3.43 -19.31
C GLY A 59 -2.88 4.66 -19.43
N ASP A 60 -2.78 5.47 -18.38
CA ASP A 60 -1.97 6.69 -18.33
C ASP A 60 -0.48 6.34 -18.45
N TYR A 61 -0.05 5.29 -17.77
CA TYR A 61 1.31 4.78 -17.83
C TYR A 61 1.73 4.41 -19.26
N ASN A 62 0.93 3.61 -19.97
CA ASN A 62 1.22 3.23 -21.35
C ASN A 62 1.14 4.42 -22.30
N ASN A 63 0.23 5.37 -22.06
CA ASN A 63 0.12 6.58 -22.88
C ASN A 63 1.35 7.47 -22.72
N ALA A 64 1.86 7.66 -21.50
CA ALA A 64 3.08 8.44 -21.26
C ALA A 64 4.29 7.86 -21.99
N PHE A 65 4.48 6.53 -21.99
CA PHE A 65 5.49 5.87 -22.80
C PHE A 65 5.29 6.15 -24.30
N LYS A 66 4.06 6.03 -24.81
CA LYS A 66 3.77 6.31 -26.22
C LYS A 66 4.07 7.74 -26.61
N VAL A 67 3.77 8.71 -25.74
CA VAL A 67 4.07 10.13 -25.99
C VAL A 67 5.56 10.36 -26.03
N CYS A 68 6.31 9.89 -25.03
CA CYS A 68 7.76 10.08 -24.95
C CYS A 68 8.50 9.40 -26.10
N ASN A 69 8.00 8.27 -26.62
CA ASN A 69 8.62 7.53 -27.72
C ASN A 69 8.32 8.10 -29.11
N ARG A 70 7.47 9.12 -29.24
CA ARG A 70 7.21 9.74 -30.54
C ARG A 70 8.43 10.54 -31.02
N PRO A 71 8.82 10.45 -32.31
CA PRO A 71 9.92 11.25 -32.86
C PRO A 71 9.72 12.75 -32.66
N GLN A 72 8.48 13.23 -32.73
CA GLN A 72 8.12 14.64 -32.54
C GLN A 72 8.41 15.16 -31.12
N ASN A 73 8.44 14.27 -30.14
CA ASN A 73 8.73 14.58 -28.74
C ASN A 73 10.23 14.88 -28.48
N LYS A 74 11.11 14.57 -29.45
CA LYS A 74 12.55 14.87 -29.39
C LYS A 74 13.27 14.37 -28.12
N GLY A 75 12.77 13.31 -27.50
CA GLY A 75 13.36 12.73 -26.28
C GLY A 75 13.01 13.45 -24.98
N ASP A 76 12.01 14.33 -24.99
CA ASP A 76 11.51 14.95 -23.76
C ASP A 76 10.82 13.89 -22.86
N LEU A 77 11.30 13.72 -21.62
CA LEU A 77 10.76 12.79 -20.65
C LEU A 77 9.74 13.42 -19.70
N THR A 78 9.51 14.72 -19.82
CA THR A 78 8.56 15.45 -18.95
C THR A 78 7.20 14.75 -18.85
N PRO A 79 6.55 14.32 -19.95
CA PRO A 79 5.23 13.66 -19.85
C PRO A 79 5.26 12.37 -19.04
N PHE A 80 6.35 11.61 -19.08
CA PHE A 80 6.49 10.41 -18.29
C PHE A 80 6.77 10.71 -16.82
N VAL A 81 7.64 11.67 -16.55
CA VAL A 81 7.99 12.09 -15.18
C VAL A 81 6.76 12.63 -14.45
N GLU A 82 5.98 13.49 -15.08
CA GLU A 82 4.74 14.04 -14.52
C GLU A 82 3.73 12.92 -14.20
N MET A 83 3.51 12.00 -15.15
CA MET A 83 2.64 10.83 -14.92
C MET A 83 3.15 9.99 -13.75
N PHE A 84 4.45 9.71 -13.69
CA PHE A 84 5.04 8.85 -12.66
C PHE A 84 4.93 9.48 -11.26
N ILE A 85 5.18 10.78 -11.14
CA ILE A 85 5.00 11.55 -9.90
C ILE A 85 3.52 11.52 -9.47
N SER A 86 2.59 11.73 -10.40
CA SER A 86 1.15 11.63 -10.12
C SER A 86 0.74 10.25 -9.60
N VAL A 87 1.31 9.17 -10.13
CA VAL A 87 1.08 7.81 -9.64
C VAL A 87 1.62 7.63 -8.21
N ILE A 88 2.79 8.18 -7.91
CA ILE A 88 3.36 8.16 -6.56
C ILE A 88 2.46 8.95 -5.59
N GLU A 89 2.04 10.14 -5.96
CA GLU A 89 1.14 10.98 -5.15
C GLU A 89 -0.17 10.24 -4.82
N LYS A 90 -0.82 9.65 -5.82
CA LYS A 90 -2.01 8.80 -5.61
C LYS A 90 -1.74 7.64 -4.66
N SER A 91 -0.57 6.99 -4.81
CA SER A 91 -0.15 5.88 -3.95
C SER A 91 0.02 6.31 -2.49
N MET A 92 0.67 7.45 -2.26
CA MET A 92 0.91 7.99 -0.92
C MET A 92 -0.38 8.48 -0.26
N SER A 93 -1.24 9.16 -1.01
CA SER A 93 -2.56 9.58 -0.52
C SER A 93 -3.40 8.39 -0.09
N ALA A 94 -3.52 7.36 -0.92
CA ALA A 94 -4.25 6.15 -0.59
C ALA A 94 -3.65 5.38 0.60
N LEU A 95 -2.32 5.41 0.77
CA LEU A 95 -1.65 4.84 1.93
C LEU A 95 -2.01 5.61 3.20
N ARG A 96 -1.91 6.94 3.18
CA ARG A 96 -2.28 7.81 4.30
C ARG A 96 -3.72 7.54 4.74
N ASP A 97 -4.67 7.57 3.80
CA ASP A 97 -6.09 7.37 4.09
C ASP A 97 -6.34 5.97 4.71
N ALA A 98 -5.60 4.96 4.24
CA ALA A 98 -5.69 3.62 4.81
C ALA A 98 -5.10 3.54 6.23
N LEU A 99 -4.02 4.26 6.52
CA LEU A 99 -3.42 4.32 7.86
C LEU A 99 -4.29 5.11 8.83
N GLU A 100 -4.86 6.24 8.39
CA GLU A 100 -5.78 7.05 9.20
C GLU A 100 -7.02 6.24 9.63
N LYS A 101 -7.65 5.53 8.68
CA LYS A 101 -8.78 4.64 8.98
C LYS A 101 -8.42 3.56 10.00
N ARG A 102 -7.22 2.99 9.90
CA ARG A 102 -6.77 1.96 10.85
C ARG A 102 -6.44 2.53 12.21
N SER A 103 -5.78 3.68 12.26
CA SER A 103 -5.51 4.38 13.51
C SER A 103 -6.81 4.70 14.26
N ALA A 104 -7.83 5.18 13.55
CA ALA A 104 -9.15 5.44 14.13
C ALA A 104 -9.82 4.16 14.67
N LEU A 105 -9.72 3.04 13.94
CA LEU A 105 -10.23 1.75 14.40
C LEU A 105 -9.49 1.26 15.65
N LEU A 106 -8.15 1.32 15.67
CA LEU A 106 -7.35 0.94 16.83
C LEU A 106 -7.71 1.77 18.07
N THR A 107 -7.87 3.08 17.90
CA THR A 107 -8.27 3.98 19.00
C THR A 107 -9.67 3.62 19.52
N HIS A 108 -10.62 3.39 18.63
CA HIS A 108 -11.98 2.99 19.01
C HIS A 108 -12.00 1.69 19.81
N TYR A 109 -11.26 0.68 19.35
CA TYR A 109 -11.24 -0.63 20.02
C TYR A 109 -10.41 -0.63 21.30
N SER A 110 -9.31 0.13 21.38
CA SER A 110 -8.52 0.24 22.61
C SER A 110 -9.33 0.80 23.78
N LEU A 111 -10.24 1.74 23.51
CA LEU A 111 -11.16 2.29 24.52
C LEU A 111 -12.14 1.22 25.04
N ASN A 112 -12.66 0.38 24.15
CA ASN A 112 -13.60 -0.69 24.51
C ASN A 112 -12.90 -1.84 25.25
N ILE A 113 -11.68 -2.19 24.85
CA ILE A 113 -10.86 -3.25 25.46
C ILE A 113 -10.39 -2.86 26.86
N GLY A 114 -10.11 -1.57 27.10
CA GLY A 114 -9.73 -1.08 28.43
C GLY A 114 -10.77 -1.24 29.51
N SER A 115 -12.01 -1.61 29.15
CA SER A 115 -13.08 -1.97 30.11
C SER A 115 -13.13 -3.45 30.46
N LEU A 116 -12.30 -4.30 29.85
CA LEU A 116 -12.23 -5.74 30.13
C LEU A 116 -11.24 -6.05 31.26
N PRO A 117 -11.35 -7.22 31.94
CA PRO A 117 -10.35 -7.66 32.93
C PRO A 117 -8.96 -7.74 32.35
N ASP A 118 -7.96 -7.28 33.11
CA ASP A 118 -6.57 -7.03 32.63
C ASP A 118 -5.92 -8.17 31.84
N ALA A 119 -6.12 -9.42 32.26
CA ALA A 119 -5.53 -10.58 31.61
C ALA A 119 -6.11 -10.87 30.21
N ASP A 120 -7.38 -10.53 29.98
CA ASP A 120 -8.04 -10.75 28.69
C ASP A 120 -7.83 -9.57 27.71
N SER A 121 -7.64 -8.36 28.25
CA SER A 121 -7.52 -7.13 27.46
C SER A 121 -6.25 -7.12 26.60
N GLU A 122 -5.14 -7.63 27.12
CA GLU A 122 -3.84 -7.68 26.38
C GLU A 122 -3.92 -8.65 25.19
N ILE A 123 -4.45 -9.85 25.41
CA ILE A 123 -4.64 -10.86 24.36
C ILE A 123 -5.60 -10.36 23.27
N ILE A 124 -6.69 -9.72 23.69
CA ILE A 124 -7.67 -9.18 22.76
C ILE A 124 -7.08 -8.04 21.95
N TYR A 125 -6.28 -7.14 22.57
CA TYR A 125 -5.60 -6.06 21.86
C TYR A 125 -4.61 -6.60 20.80
N GLU A 126 -3.81 -7.61 21.15
CA GLU A 126 -2.89 -8.25 20.17
C GLU A 126 -3.65 -8.91 19.02
N LEU A 127 -4.72 -9.64 19.30
CA LEU A 127 -5.56 -10.24 18.26
C LEU A 127 -6.19 -9.19 17.34
N TYR A 128 -6.67 -8.07 17.89
CA TYR A 128 -7.19 -6.97 17.10
C TYR A 128 -6.12 -6.33 16.22
N SER A 129 -4.93 -6.09 16.75
CA SER A 129 -3.83 -5.50 15.99
C SER A 129 -3.40 -6.40 14.83
N VAL A 130 -3.33 -7.71 15.04
CA VAL A 130 -3.04 -8.71 13.98
C VAL A 130 -4.16 -8.77 12.94
N LEU A 131 -5.42 -8.74 13.35
CA LEU A 131 -6.57 -8.76 12.43
C LEU A 131 -6.66 -7.49 11.59
N ILE A 132 -6.38 -6.33 12.18
CA ILE A 132 -6.32 -5.05 11.44
C ILE A 132 -5.17 -5.05 10.45
N GLN A 133 -4.01 -5.62 10.80
CA GLN A 133 -2.89 -5.82 9.88
C GLN A 133 -3.23 -6.82 8.77
N ALA A 134 -3.88 -7.94 9.09
CA ALA A 134 -4.29 -8.95 8.11
C ALA A 134 -5.33 -8.45 7.10
N ARG A 135 -6.18 -7.49 7.48
CA ARG A 135 -7.14 -6.83 6.58
C ARG A 135 -6.46 -6.08 5.42
N LEU A 136 -5.14 -5.82 5.52
CA LEU A 136 -4.33 -5.33 4.40
C LEU A 136 -4.36 -6.27 3.18
N PHE A 137 -4.67 -7.54 3.37
CA PHE A 137 -4.56 -8.59 2.36
C PHE A 137 -5.88 -9.20 1.92
N SER A 138 -7.03 -8.88 2.57
CA SER A 138 -8.34 -9.47 2.23
C SER A 138 -9.51 -8.60 2.66
N GLU A 139 -10.20 -7.96 1.71
CA GLU A 139 -11.38 -7.12 2.03
C GLU A 139 -12.60 -7.93 2.53
N ASN A 140 -12.70 -9.23 2.23
CA ASN A 140 -13.92 -10.02 2.49
C ASN A 140 -13.81 -11.10 3.59
N GLY A 141 -12.62 -11.38 4.13
CA GLY A 141 -12.43 -12.50 5.06
C GLY A 141 -12.44 -12.14 6.55
N VAL A 142 -12.19 -10.89 6.88
CA VAL A 142 -11.92 -10.45 8.26
C VAL A 142 -13.20 -10.10 9.02
N GLU A 143 -14.19 -9.53 8.36
CA GLU A 143 -15.49 -9.22 9.01
C GLU A 143 -16.16 -10.47 9.58
N TYR A 144 -16.06 -11.60 8.90
CA TYR A 144 -16.68 -12.85 9.35
C TYR A 144 -15.99 -13.45 10.59
N ARG A 145 -14.65 -13.38 10.65
CA ARG A 145 -13.89 -13.84 11.83
C ARG A 145 -14.09 -12.97 13.04
N PHE A 146 -14.31 -11.68 12.82
CA PHE A 146 -14.56 -10.71 13.87
C PHE A 146 -15.90 -10.94 14.58
N LEU A 147 -16.98 -11.13 13.83
CA LEU A 147 -18.31 -11.45 14.37
C LEU A 147 -18.34 -12.76 15.14
N VAL A 148 -17.53 -13.76 14.74
CA VAL A 148 -17.41 -15.03 15.45
C VAL A 148 -16.71 -14.84 16.80
N TYR A 149 -15.73 -13.95 16.89
CA TYR A 149 -15.00 -13.68 18.13
C TYR A 149 -15.82 -12.85 19.12
N GLU A 150 -16.54 -11.83 18.68
CA GLU A 150 -17.48 -11.09 19.53
C GLU A 150 -18.57 -12.00 20.11
N ARG A 151 -19.11 -12.92 19.32
CA ARG A 151 -20.05 -13.93 19.81
C ARG A 151 -19.43 -14.89 20.83
N ALA A 152 -18.19 -15.32 20.62
CA ALA A 152 -17.49 -16.21 21.55
C ALA A 152 -17.11 -15.51 22.86
N ALA A 153 -16.78 -14.21 22.81
CA ALA A 153 -16.52 -13.39 23.99
C ALA A 153 -17.81 -13.10 24.79
N ALA A 154 -18.91 -12.76 24.09
CA ALA A 154 -20.22 -12.55 24.71
C ALA A 154 -20.80 -13.83 25.35
N GLY A 155 -20.56 -15.00 24.74
CA GLY A 155 -20.96 -16.31 25.28
C GLY A 155 -20.25 -16.65 26.59
N ARG A 156 -18.96 -16.34 26.71
CA ARG A 156 -18.19 -16.56 27.98
C ARG A 156 -18.55 -15.61 29.12
N ALA A 157 -18.96 -14.39 28.79
CA ALA A 157 -19.45 -13.45 29.81
C ALA A 157 -20.80 -13.87 30.42
N GLY A 158 -21.60 -14.68 29.71
CA GLY A 158 -22.85 -15.23 30.18
C GLY A 158 -22.73 -16.49 31.07
N GLU A 159 -21.61 -17.23 30.97
CA GLU A 159 -21.37 -18.47 31.76
C GLU A 159 -20.70 -18.24 33.12
N SER A 160 -20.23 -17.03 33.38
CA SER A 160 -19.61 -16.68 34.70
C SER A 160 -20.59 -16.20 35.74
N SER A 161 -21.88 -16.41 35.57
CA SER A 161 -22.94 -15.98 36.51
C SER A 161 -23.73 -17.14 37.12
N TYR A 162 -23.07 -18.30 37.40
CA TYR A 162 -23.62 -19.37 38.22
C TYR A 162 -22.62 -19.82 39.29
#